data_1325d2da5dfb3d74eacc5d9bebb22c7d
#
_entry.id   1325d2da5dfb3d74eacc5d9bebb22c7d
#
_cell.length_a   1.000
_cell.length_b   1.000
_cell.length_c   1.000
_cell.angle_alpha   90.00
_cell.angle_beta   90.00
_cell.angle_gamma   90.00
#
_symmetry.space_group_name_H-M   'P 1'
#
loop_
_entity.id
_entity.type
_entity.pdbx_description
1 polymer ?
#
loop_
_entity_poly.entity_id
_entity_poly.type
_entity_poly.pdbx_seq_one_letter_code
_entity_poly.pdbx_strand_id
1 'polypeptide(L)'
;MRAVFLIILINFFSSLVAAQNLNDLSLSKTIQGDFEYFMPDELGNIFGLTKSGQLKKYNNNLDSMGVFNEVRRYGKLYSISADNPLRTVLYFKDYRTILVLDRLMQVVNKVDLRKAGIFQVKSVAQSYDNLFWVFDEQESKLKKIDGEGKQVLATADLRLVFSEPIIANNLFDLGGYVYLYDEKNGLFIFDYYGALKNRIAFLGWKQVHPVGKQIIGIKDNTLISYTPGNIDTKEVRLVEKLVNYDQIHFTANGCYLLKEGSIYKYDWKK
;
A
#
# COMPACT_ATOMS: atom_id res chain seq x y z
N MET A 1 22.88 8.47 51.05
CA MET A 1 22.10 7.80 50.00
C MET A 1 22.12 8.69 48.76
N ARG A 2 22.86 8.33 47.73
CA ARG A 2 22.91 9.06 46.45
C ARG A 2 21.93 8.40 45.46
N ALA A 3 20.88 9.10 45.11
CA ALA A 3 19.94 8.64 44.07
C ALA A 3 20.57 8.82 42.68
N VAL A 4 20.81 7.72 41.99
CA VAL A 4 21.26 7.72 40.60
C VAL A 4 20.00 7.85 39.72
N PHE A 5 19.82 9.01 39.10
CA PHE A 5 18.81 9.21 38.07
C PHE A 5 19.26 8.55 36.75
N LEU A 6 18.67 7.42 36.42
CA LEU A 6 18.85 6.75 35.13
C LEU A 6 18.03 7.49 34.08
N ILE A 7 18.67 8.36 33.29
CA ILE A 7 18.03 8.99 32.13
C ILE A 7 18.00 7.96 31.00
N ILE A 8 16.85 7.35 30.76
CA ILE A 8 16.60 6.53 29.59
C ILE A 8 16.42 7.48 28.38
N LEU A 9 17.46 7.60 27.56
CA LEU A 9 17.36 8.26 26.27
C LEU A 9 16.58 7.33 25.32
N ILE A 10 15.28 7.57 25.22
CA ILE A 10 14.45 6.97 24.18
C ILE A 10 14.80 7.68 22.87
N ASN A 11 15.61 7.04 22.05
CA ASN A 11 15.86 7.48 20.68
C ASN A 11 14.58 7.31 19.86
N PHE A 12 13.84 8.38 19.68
CA PHE A 12 12.76 8.50 18.72
C PHE A 12 13.38 8.56 17.32
N PHE A 13 13.67 7.41 16.73
CA PHE A 13 13.91 7.31 15.29
C PHE A 13 12.55 7.36 14.57
N SER A 14 11.96 8.54 14.47
CA SER A 14 10.93 8.81 13.47
C SER A 14 11.65 9.19 12.17
N SER A 15 11.96 8.21 11.34
CA SER A 15 12.49 8.44 9.99
C SER A 15 11.40 9.07 9.13
N LEU A 16 11.41 10.39 9.07
CA LEU A 16 10.52 11.21 8.24
C LEU A 16 11.08 11.22 6.82
N VAL A 17 10.48 10.47 5.89
CA VAL A 17 10.85 10.50 4.46
C VAL A 17 10.87 11.95 3.92
N ALA A 18 9.96 12.79 4.37
CA ALA A 18 9.89 14.19 3.96
C ALA A 18 10.93 15.13 4.63
N ALA A 19 11.74 14.64 5.57
CA ALA A 19 12.85 15.41 6.14
C ALA A 19 14.17 15.13 5.40
N GLN A 20 14.22 14.12 4.54
CA GLN A 20 15.40 13.75 3.77
C GLN A 20 15.42 14.48 2.43
N ASN A 21 16.61 14.94 2.02
CA ASN A 21 16.77 15.59 0.72
C ASN A 21 16.77 14.55 -0.40
N LEU A 22 15.82 14.63 -1.34
CA LEU A 22 15.72 13.67 -2.46
C LEU A 22 16.99 13.66 -3.35
N ASN A 23 17.84 14.68 -3.29
CA ASN A 23 19.15 14.67 -3.96
C ASN A 23 20.11 13.62 -3.37
N ASP A 24 19.93 13.25 -2.10
CA ASP A 24 20.78 12.28 -1.41
C ASP A 24 20.43 10.84 -1.76
N LEU A 25 19.37 10.60 -2.52
CA LEU A 25 19.09 9.29 -3.11
C LEU A 25 20.14 8.95 -4.16
N SER A 26 20.70 7.76 -4.10
CA SER A 26 21.63 7.23 -5.10
C SER A 26 21.15 5.88 -5.62
N LEU A 27 21.29 5.65 -6.93
CA LEU A 27 21.01 4.36 -7.52
C LEU A 27 21.90 3.31 -6.89
N SER A 28 21.29 2.31 -6.30
CA SER A 28 21.96 1.24 -5.56
C SER A 28 22.00 -0.04 -6.40
N LYS A 29 20.84 -0.43 -6.95
CA LYS A 29 20.70 -1.67 -7.72
C LYS A 29 19.60 -1.56 -8.77
N THR A 30 19.65 -2.50 -9.74
CA THR A 30 18.64 -2.60 -10.79
C THR A 30 18.27 -4.06 -11.03
N ILE A 31 16.97 -4.35 -11.18
CA ILE A 31 16.47 -5.62 -11.71
C ILE A 31 16.04 -5.37 -13.15
N GLN A 32 16.79 -5.92 -14.11
CA GLN A 32 16.41 -5.89 -15.51
C GLN A 32 15.28 -6.90 -15.76
N GLY A 33 14.28 -6.52 -16.55
CA GLY A 33 13.16 -7.40 -16.85
C GLY A 33 12.09 -6.76 -17.72
N ASP A 34 10.94 -7.39 -17.72
CA ASP A 34 9.73 -6.99 -18.42
C ASP A 34 8.58 -6.73 -17.44
N PHE A 35 8.89 -6.10 -16.31
CA PHE A 35 7.90 -5.84 -15.26
C PHE A 35 6.86 -4.81 -15.72
N GLU A 36 5.60 -5.04 -15.33
CA GLU A 36 4.49 -4.08 -15.52
C GLU A 36 4.00 -3.47 -14.20
N TYR A 37 4.32 -4.09 -13.07
CA TYR A 37 3.95 -3.63 -11.72
C TYR A 37 4.93 -4.17 -10.69
N PHE A 38 5.10 -3.46 -9.59
CA PHE A 38 5.85 -3.98 -8.44
C PHE A 38 5.28 -3.46 -7.12
N MET A 39 5.59 -4.17 -6.03
CA MET A 39 5.28 -3.76 -4.66
C MET A 39 6.43 -4.16 -3.73
N PRO A 40 7.08 -3.22 -3.02
CA PRO A 40 8.00 -3.55 -1.94
C PRO A 40 7.24 -3.88 -0.66
N ASP A 41 7.84 -4.69 0.22
CA ASP A 41 7.41 -4.87 1.59
C ASP A 41 8.27 -4.04 2.57
N GLU A 42 7.89 -4.03 3.85
CA GLU A 42 8.64 -3.29 4.90
C GLU A 42 10.05 -3.83 5.16
N LEU A 43 10.34 -5.08 4.80
CA LEU A 43 11.69 -5.67 4.89
C LEU A 43 12.56 -5.34 3.67
N GLY A 44 12.00 -4.64 2.68
CA GLY A 44 12.66 -4.30 1.43
C GLY A 44 12.70 -5.43 0.41
N ASN A 45 11.89 -6.51 0.60
CA ASN A 45 11.66 -7.45 -0.48
C ASN A 45 10.78 -6.80 -1.54
N ILE A 46 10.90 -7.25 -2.79
CA ILE A 46 10.15 -6.72 -3.93
C ILE A 46 9.36 -7.85 -4.56
N PHE A 47 8.09 -7.60 -4.80
CA PHE A 47 7.19 -8.44 -5.59
C PHE A 47 7.01 -7.78 -6.97
N GLY A 48 7.62 -8.34 -8.00
CA GLY A 48 7.55 -7.82 -9.37
C GLY A 48 6.65 -8.67 -10.25
N LEU A 49 5.61 -8.08 -10.83
CA LEU A 49 4.75 -8.72 -11.82
C LEU A 49 5.30 -8.47 -13.21
N THR A 50 5.59 -9.54 -13.94
CA THR A 50 6.04 -9.44 -15.33
C THR A 50 4.85 -9.34 -16.29
N LYS A 51 5.07 -8.79 -17.50
CA LYS A 51 4.07 -8.77 -18.59
C LYS A 51 3.61 -10.17 -18.99
N SER A 52 4.46 -11.18 -18.78
CA SER A 52 4.11 -12.59 -18.98
C SER A 52 3.19 -13.17 -17.90
N GLY A 53 2.88 -12.41 -16.83
CA GLY A 53 2.00 -12.82 -15.74
C GLY A 53 2.69 -13.71 -14.69
N GLN A 54 3.98 -13.57 -14.48
CA GLN A 54 4.71 -14.18 -13.38
C GLN A 54 4.89 -13.17 -12.26
N LEU A 55 4.60 -13.56 -11.03
CA LEU A 55 4.93 -12.75 -9.86
C LEU A 55 6.24 -13.28 -9.26
N LYS A 56 7.29 -12.46 -9.33
CA LYS A 56 8.63 -12.79 -8.85
C LYS A 56 8.91 -12.07 -7.53
N LYS A 57 9.47 -12.77 -6.56
CA LYS A 57 9.90 -12.19 -5.28
C LYS A 57 11.43 -12.08 -5.25
N TYR A 58 11.91 -10.92 -4.84
CA TYR A 58 13.33 -10.62 -4.63
C TYR A 58 13.54 -10.15 -3.18
N ASN A 59 14.68 -10.48 -2.59
CA ASN A 59 15.06 -9.95 -1.29
C ASN A 59 15.56 -8.50 -1.38
N ASN A 60 15.89 -7.90 -0.24
CA ASN A 60 16.43 -6.53 -0.18
C ASN A 60 17.75 -6.34 -0.96
N ASN A 61 18.49 -7.45 -1.19
CA ASN A 61 19.69 -7.46 -2.03
C ASN A 61 19.39 -7.65 -3.52
N LEU A 62 18.11 -7.77 -3.90
CA LEU A 62 17.60 -8.06 -5.24
C LEU A 62 17.97 -9.48 -5.74
N ASP A 63 18.27 -10.43 -4.83
CA ASP A 63 18.41 -11.83 -5.17
C ASP A 63 17.02 -12.46 -5.31
N SER A 64 16.83 -13.33 -6.32
CA SER A 64 15.57 -14.02 -6.53
C SER A 64 15.28 -15.00 -5.40
N MET A 65 14.07 -14.90 -4.82
CA MET A 65 13.61 -15.75 -3.72
C MET A 65 12.54 -16.77 -4.13
N GLY A 66 11.78 -16.48 -5.17
CA GLY A 66 10.71 -17.35 -5.61
C GLY A 66 9.86 -16.74 -6.71
N VAL A 67 9.03 -17.58 -7.30
CA VAL A 67 8.13 -17.20 -8.40
C VAL A 67 6.77 -17.84 -8.17
N PHE A 68 5.71 -17.05 -8.30
CA PHE A 68 4.34 -17.52 -8.36
C PHE A 68 3.84 -17.44 -9.81
N ASN A 69 3.59 -18.60 -10.41
CA ASN A 69 3.28 -18.73 -11.84
C ASN A 69 1.77 -18.83 -12.15
N GLU A 70 0.93 -18.92 -11.11
CA GLU A 70 -0.50 -19.15 -11.29
C GLU A 70 -1.34 -17.87 -11.44
N VAL A 71 -0.69 -16.71 -11.61
CA VAL A 71 -1.39 -15.41 -11.72
C VAL A 71 -2.48 -15.49 -12.78
N ARG A 72 -2.17 -16.02 -13.97
CA ARG A 72 -3.12 -16.10 -15.08
C ARG A 72 -4.35 -16.97 -14.80
N ARG A 73 -4.27 -17.91 -13.87
CA ARG A 73 -5.39 -18.76 -13.48
C ARG A 73 -6.53 -17.96 -12.84
N TYR A 74 -6.19 -16.81 -12.25
CA TYR A 74 -7.12 -15.97 -11.51
C TYR A 74 -7.48 -14.68 -12.25
N GLY A 75 -7.08 -14.55 -13.51
CA GLY A 75 -7.27 -13.36 -14.33
C GLY A 75 -6.12 -12.34 -14.16
N LYS A 76 -6.37 -11.09 -14.49
CA LYS A 76 -5.37 -10.02 -14.34
C LYS A 76 -5.20 -9.68 -12.85
N LEU A 77 -3.96 -9.73 -12.38
CA LEU A 77 -3.62 -9.23 -11.04
C LEU A 77 -3.85 -7.72 -11.01
N TYR A 78 -4.66 -7.26 -10.07
CA TYR A 78 -5.04 -5.86 -9.95
C TYR A 78 -4.21 -5.12 -8.91
N SER A 79 -3.99 -5.72 -7.73
CA SER A 79 -3.16 -5.14 -6.68
C SER A 79 -2.43 -6.20 -5.87
N ILE A 80 -1.32 -5.78 -5.29
CA ILE A 80 -0.52 -6.53 -4.33
C ILE A 80 -0.48 -5.69 -3.05
N SER A 81 -0.82 -6.28 -1.89
CA SER A 81 -0.55 -5.72 -0.57
C SER A 81 0.50 -6.60 0.10
N ALA A 82 1.62 -5.99 0.45
CA ALA A 82 2.77 -6.62 1.10
C ALA A 82 3.08 -5.99 2.47
N ASP A 83 2.07 -5.38 3.10
CA ASP A 83 2.16 -4.72 4.41
C ASP A 83 2.57 -5.69 5.52
N ASN A 84 2.26 -6.97 5.36
CA ASN A 84 2.76 -8.03 6.23
C ASN A 84 3.75 -8.92 5.45
N PRO A 85 5.05 -8.90 5.78
CA PRO A 85 6.07 -9.67 5.07
C PRO A 85 5.88 -11.20 5.11
N LEU A 86 5.07 -11.70 6.05
CA LEU A 86 4.73 -13.13 6.16
C LEU A 86 3.52 -13.53 5.31
N ARG A 87 2.75 -12.54 4.84
CA ARG A 87 1.50 -12.75 4.11
C ARG A 87 1.35 -11.72 3.00
N THR A 88 1.53 -12.12 1.77
CA THR A 88 1.30 -11.26 0.62
C THR A 88 -0.12 -11.46 0.11
N VAL A 89 -0.90 -10.40 0.01
CA VAL A 89 -2.27 -10.43 -0.48
C VAL A 89 -2.29 -9.99 -1.93
N LEU A 90 -2.86 -10.85 -2.79
CA LEU A 90 -3.06 -10.61 -4.21
C LEU A 90 -4.55 -10.44 -4.48
N TYR A 91 -4.94 -9.35 -5.14
CA TYR A 91 -6.32 -9.14 -5.53
C TYR A 91 -6.49 -9.23 -7.05
N PHE A 92 -7.41 -10.08 -7.49
CA PHE A 92 -7.79 -10.32 -8.88
C PHE A 92 -9.20 -9.79 -9.13
N LYS A 93 -9.28 -8.61 -9.71
CA LYS A 93 -10.54 -7.88 -9.89
C LYS A 93 -11.54 -8.63 -10.79
N ASP A 94 -11.07 -9.21 -11.90
CA ASP A 94 -11.93 -9.87 -12.89
C ASP A 94 -12.69 -11.05 -12.29
N TYR A 95 -12.01 -11.86 -11.48
CA TYR A 95 -12.64 -13.00 -10.77
C TYR A 95 -13.06 -12.68 -9.35
N ARG A 96 -12.86 -11.44 -8.88
CA ARG A 96 -13.20 -10.99 -7.53
C ARG A 96 -12.61 -11.92 -6.46
N THR A 97 -11.35 -12.29 -6.67
CA THR A 97 -10.65 -13.26 -5.85
C THR A 97 -9.51 -12.60 -5.11
N ILE A 98 -9.44 -12.84 -3.81
CA ILE A 98 -8.28 -12.53 -2.98
C ILE A 98 -7.49 -13.82 -2.78
N LEU A 99 -6.19 -13.80 -3.05
CA LEU A 99 -5.27 -14.86 -2.67
C LEU A 99 -4.33 -14.36 -1.58
N VAL A 100 -4.00 -15.24 -0.65
CA VAL A 100 -2.96 -14.99 0.33
C VAL A 100 -1.82 -15.95 0.06
N LEU A 101 -0.63 -15.41 -0.15
CA LEU A 101 0.59 -16.17 -0.26
C LEU A 101 1.38 -16.08 1.06
N ASP A 102 2.03 -17.17 1.43
CA ASP A 102 3.01 -17.19 2.50
C ASP A 102 4.36 -16.60 2.04
N ARG A 103 5.34 -16.57 2.93
CA ARG A 103 6.70 -16.11 2.63
C ARG A 103 7.42 -16.88 1.51
N LEU A 104 6.99 -18.12 1.24
CA LEU A 104 7.54 -19.00 0.21
C LEU A 104 6.76 -18.92 -1.10
N MET A 105 5.83 -17.96 -1.25
CA MET A 105 4.97 -17.77 -2.41
C MET A 105 3.96 -18.92 -2.64
N GLN A 106 3.60 -19.67 -1.58
CA GLN A 106 2.58 -20.71 -1.65
C GLN A 106 1.21 -20.14 -1.26
N VAL A 107 0.15 -20.56 -1.97
CA VAL A 107 -1.22 -20.13 -1.64
C VAL A 107 -1.66 -20.78 -0.33
N VAL A 108 -1.90 -19.96 0.68
CA VAL A 108 -2.39 -20.41 2.01
C VAL A 108 -3.85 -20.07 2.24
N ASN A 109 -4.42 -19.13 1.49
CA ASN A 109 -5.85 -18.83 1.55
C ASN A 109 -6.36 -18.27 0.21
N LYS A 110 -7.66 -18.48 -0.05
CA LYS A 110 -8.39 -17.99 -1.21
C LYS A 110 -9.79 -17.57 -0.80
N VAL A 111 -10.12 -16.28 -1.03
CA VAL A 111 -11.45 -15.72 -0.79
C VAL A 111 -12.11 -15.36 -2.11
N ASP A 112 -13.30 -15.91 -2.37
CA ASP A 112 -14.15 -15.53 -3.51
C ASP A 112 -15.19 -14.50 -3.04
N LEU A 113 -15.00 -13.23 -3.38
CA LEU A 113 -15.86 -12.13 -2.97
C LEU A 113 -17.30 -12.25 -3.51
N ARG A 114 -17.50 -12.98 -4.62
CA ARG A 114 -18.85 -13.21 -5.16
C ARG A 114 -19.69 -14.08 -4.23
N LYS A 115 -19.05 -15.04 -3.54
CA LYS A 115 -19.72 -15.87 -2.52
C LYS A 115 -20.12 -15.05 -1.29
N ALA A 116 -19.39 -13.95 -1.03
CA ALA A 116 -19.69 -12.98 0.01
C ALA A 116 -20.74 -11.94 -0.42
N GLY A 117 -21.27 -12.03 -1.63
CA GLY A 117 -22.21 -11.04 -2.18
C GLY A 117 -21.55 -9.71 -2.54
N ILE A 118 -20.24 -9.66 -2.70
CA ILE A 118 -19.47 -8.45 -2.99
C ILE A 118 -19.00 -8.48 -4.45
N PHE A 119 -19.53 -7.57 -5.27
CA PHE A 119 -19.35 -7.65 -6.72
C PHE A 119 -18.54 -6.50 -7.33
N GLN A 120 -18.44 -5.36 -6.67
CA GLN A 120 -17.71 -4.20 -7.16
C GLN A 120 -16.71 -3.73 -6.13
N VAL A 121 -15.47 -4.23 -6.26
CA VAL A 121 -14.34 -3.88 -5.40
C VAL A 121 -13.19 -3.42 -6.28
N LYS A 122 -12.60 -2.29 -5.93
CA LYS A 122 -11.41 -1.76 -6.59
C LYS A 122 -10.17 -1.86 -5.71
N SER A 123 -10.33 -1.81 -4.40
CA SER A 123 -9.21 -1.88 -3.47
C SER A 123 -9.49 -2.82 -2.31
N VAL A 124 -8.46 -3.55 -1.92
CA VAL A 124 -8.44 -4.50 -0.79
C VAL A 124 -7.24 -4.20 0.06
N ALA A 125 -7.40 -4.20 1.38
CA ALA A 125 -6.31 -4.10 2.33
C ALA A 125 -6.33 -5.25 3.33
N GLN A 126 -5.17 -5.65 3.81
CA GLN A 126 -5.05 -6.55 4.94
C GLN A 126 -5.27 -5.74 6.23
N SER A 127 -6.06 -6.27 7.16
CA SER A 127 -6.21 -5.72 8.49
C SER A 127 -5.17 -6.31 9.45
N TYR A 128 -4.87 -5.59 10.54
CA TYR A 128 -3.92 -6.01 11.58
C TYR A 128 -4.25 -7.39 12.18
N ASP A 129 -5.52 -7.79 12.19
CA ASP A 129 -6.02 -9.07 12.73
C ASP A 129 -6.12 -10.18 11.67
N ASN A 130 -5.42 -10.02 10.56
CA ASN A 130 -5.39 -10.93 9.41
C ASN A 130 -6.72 -11.09 8.64
N LEU A 131 -7.69 -10.23 8.90
CA LEU A 131 -8.91 -10.09 8.12
C LEU A 131 -8.65 -9.15 6.92
N PHE A 132 -9.69 -8.90 6.12
CA PHE A 132 -9.57 -8.02 4.95
C PHE A 132 -10.56 -6.86 5.03
N TRP A 133 -10.08 -5.68 4.72
CA TRP A 133 -10.90 -4.53 4.41
C TRP A 133 -11.16 -4.49 2.91
N VAL A 134 -12.40 -4.33 2.52
CA VAL A 134 -12.83 -4.18 1.14
C VAL A 134 -13.83 -3.03 1.04
N PHE A 135 -13.72 -2.20 0.02
CA PHE A 135 -14.74 -1.21 -0.26
C PHE A 135 -15.68 -1.73 -1.34
N ASP A 136 -16.92 -2.00 -0.97
CA ASP A 136 -17.98 -2.40 -1.88
C ASP A 136 -18.58 -1.16 -2.54
N GLU A 137 -18.18 -0.90 -3.78
CA GLU A 137 -18.63 0.26 -4.55
C GLU A 137 -20.14 0.20 -4.85
N GLN A 138 -20.72 -1.00 -4.96
CA GLN A 138 -22.15 -1.17 -5.22
C GLN A 138 -23.01 -0.75 -4.03
N GLU A 139 -22.61 -1.14 -2.84
CA GLU A 139 -23.30 -0.76 -1.59
C GLU A 139 -22.77 0.55 -0.99
N SER A 140 -21.68 1.07 -1.53
CA SER A 140 -20.96 2.24 -0.99
C SER A 140 -20.61 2.09 0.50
N LYS A 141 -20.09 0.91 0.85
CA LYS A 141 -19.72 0.54 2.22
C LYS A 141 -18.29 0.03 2.31
N LEU A 142 -17.60 0.45 3.34
CA LEU A 142 -16.39 -0.24 3.78
C LEU A 142 -16.81 -1.47 4.59
N LYS A 143 -16.36 -2.63 4.16
CA LYS A 143 -16.67 -3.93 4.78
C LYS A 143 -15.39 -4.58 5.30
N LYS A 144 -15.50 -5.26 6.44
CA LYS A 144 -14.47 -6.16 6.96
C LYS A 144 -14.96 -7.59 6.78
N ILE A 145 -14.12 -8.43 6.17
CA ILE A 145 -14.44 -9.83 5.90
C ILE A 145 -13.34 -10.73 6.45
N ASP A 146 -13.70 -11.95 6.82
CA ASP A 146 -12.76 -12.98 7.24
C ASP A 146 -12.12 -13.75 6.08
N GLY A 147 -11.29 -14.74 6.40
CA GLY A 147 -10.60 -15.57 5.43
C GLY A 147 -11.51 -16.50 4.61
N GLU A 148 -12.77 -16.65 4.96
CA GLU A 148 -13.79 -17.40 4.22
C GLU A 148 -14.69 -16.47 3.37
N GLY A 149 -14.53 -15.15 3.55
CA GLY A 149 -15.33 -14.12 2.89
C GLY A 149 -16.59 -13.73 3.66
N LYS A 150 -16.78 -14.22 4.89
CA LYS A 150 -17.91 -13.83 5.72
C LYS A 150 -17.73 -12.39 6.20
N GLN A 151 -18.78 -11.58 6.06
CA GLN A 151 -18.79 -10.22 6.56
C GLN A 151 -18.78 -10.20 8.10
N VAL A 152 -17.76 -9.55 8.65
CA VAL A 152 -17.59 -9.33 10.11
C VAL A 152 -18.16 -7.97 10.51
N LEU A 153 -17.95 -6.97 9.65
CA LEU A 153 -18.39 -5.59 9.89
C LEU A 153 -18.72 -4.91 8.55
N ALA A 154 -19.65 -3.96 8.57
CA ALA A 154 -19.84 -3.00 7.48
C ALA A 154 -20.17 -1.62 8.07
N THR A 155 -19.73 -0.57 7.38
CA THR A 155 -20.14 0.81 7.67
C THR A 155 -21.60 1.04 7.29
N ALA A 156 -22.16 2.18 7.69
CA ALA A 156 -23.35 2.72 7.04
C ALA A 156 -23.07 2.98 5.55
N ASP A 157 -24.13 3.09 4.76
CA ASP A 157 -24.04 3.49 3.37
C ASP A 157 -23.50 4.93 3.28
N LEU A 158 -22.35 5.10 2.66
CA LEU A 158 -21.68 6.41 2.59
C LEU A 158 -22.39 7.40 1.65
N ARG A 159 -23.29 6.95 0.79
CA ARG A 159 -24.16 7.82 0.00
C ARG A 159 -25.14 8.63 0.85
N LEU A 160 -25.38 8.20 2.09
CA LEU A 160 -26.18 8.99 3.03
C LEU A 160 -25.46 10.25 3.52
N VAL A 161 -24.13 10.28 3.37
CA VAL A 161 -23.27 11.38 3.84
C VAL A 161 -22.63 12.14 2.68
N PHE A 162 -22.35 11.46 1.57
CA PHE A 162 -21.65 12.02 0.42
C PHE A 162 -22.50 11.89 -0.83
N SER A 163 -22.71 13.00 -1.55
CA SER A 163 -23.50 13.06 -2.78
C SER A 163 -22.77 12.40 -3.96
N GLU A 164 -21.45 12.45 -3.98
CA GLU A 164 -20.65 11.88 -5.05
C GLU A 164 -20.25 10.42 -4.73
N PRO A 165 -20.25 9.52 -5.74
CA PRO A 165 -19.83 8.15 -5.57
C PRO A 165 -18.33 8.08 -5.19
N ILE A 166 -18.02 7.27 -4.19
CA ILE A 166 -16.65 7.03 -3.75
C ILE A 166 -16.04 5.91 -4.58
N ILE A 167 -14.85 6.16 -5.11
CA ILE A 167 -14.04 5.19 -5.85
C ILE A 167 -12.76 4.93 -5.04
N ALA A 168 -12.69 3.77 -4.39
CA ALA A 168 -11.52 3.42 -3.57
C ALA A 168 -10.29 3.13 -4.45
N ASN A 169 -9.48 4.15 -4.75
CA ASN A 169 -8.23 3.98 -5.48
C ASN A 169 -7.21 3.20 -4.65
N ASN A 170 -7.08 3.54 -3.37
CA ASN A 170 -6.23 2.85 -2.41
C ASN A 170 -6.98 2.62 -1.11
N LEU A 171 -6.66 1.52 -0.44
CA LEU A 171 -7.18 1.15 0.87
C LEU A 171 -6.01 0.57 1.67
N PHE A 172 -5.83 1.01 2.90
CA PHE A 172 -4.77 0.50 3.79
C PHE A 172 -5.12 0.69 5.27
N ASP A 173 -4.55 -0.18 6.09
CA ASP A 173 -4.66 -0.17 7.55
C ASP A 173 -3.38 0.43 8.14
N LEU A 174 -3.50 1.48 8.95
CA LEU A 174 -2.36 2.16 9.53
C LEU A 174 -2.70 2.77 10.88
N GLY A 175 -1.95 2.40 11.91
CA GLY A 175 -1.96 3.09 13.21
C GLY A 175 -3.31 3.12 13.91
N GLY A 176 -4.14 2.07 13.77
CA GLY A 176 -5.44 1.97 14.42
C GLY A 176 -6.61 2.51 13.59
N TYR A 177 -6.34 2.89 12.34
CA TYR A 177 -7.34 3.42 11.42
C TYR A 177 -7.26 2.75 10.06
N VAL A 178 -8.38 2.78 9.35
CA VAL A 178 -8.49 2.35 7.95
C VAL A 178 -8.61 3.59 7.08
N TYR A 179 -7.75 3.68 6.09
CA TYR A 179 -7.70 4.79 5.16
C TYR A 179 -8.18 4.34 3.80
N LEU A 180 -9.18 5.04 3.28
CA LEU A 180 -9.67 4.90 1.92
C LEU A 180 -9.32 6.18 1.17
N TYR A 181 -8.55 6.04 0.11
CA TYR A 181 -8.21 7.14 -0.75
C TYR A 181 -9.00 7.08 -2.05
N ASP A 182 -9.66 8.19 -2.35
CA ASP A 182 -10.34 8.48 -3.62
C ASP A 182 -9.67 9.71 -4.24
N GLU A 183 -9.20 9.59 -5.47
CA GLU A 183 -8.46 10.66 -6.15
C GLU A 183 -9.28 11.95 -6.31
N LYS A 184 -10.61 11.84 -6.46
CA LYS A 184 -11.52 12.98 -6.62
C LYS A 184 -12.08 13.49 -5.30
N ASN A 185 -12.27 12.57 -4.35
CA ASN A 185 -12.94 12.87 -3.08
C ASN A 185 -11.99 13.03 -1.90
N GLY A 186 -10.71 12.62 -2.03
CA GLY A 186 -9.68 12.74 -0.99
C GLY A 186 -9.55 11.51 -0.10
N LEU A 187 -9.05 11.71 1.09
CA LEU A 187 -8.71 10.67 2.06
C LEU A 187 -9.80 10.56 3.13
N PHE A 188 -10.44 9.40 3.20
CA PHE A 188 -11.43 9.06 4.24
C PHE A 188 -10.74 8.22 5.32
N ILE A 189 -11.00 8.53 6.59
CA ILE A 189 -10.38 7.90 7.76
C ILE A 189 -11.47 7.26 8.60
N PHE A 190 -11.40 5.94 8.77
CA PHE A 190 -12.34 5.16 9.56
C PHE A 190 -11.63 4.55 10.77
N ASP A 191 -12.33 4.41 11.90
CA ASP A 191 -11.87 3.55 12.98
C ASP A 191 -12.16 2.06 12.67
N TYR A 192 -11.64 1.17 13.51
CA TYR A 192 -11.82 -0.27 13.32
C TYR A 192 -13.26 -0.77 13.58
N TYR A 193 -14.14 0.09 14.06
CA TYR A 193 -15.58 -0.17 14.19
C TYR A 193 -16.36 0.30 12.96
N GLY A 194 -15.69 0.87 11.98
CA GLY A 194 -16.29 1.36 10.73
C GLY A 194 -16.89 2.76 10.84
N ALA A 195 -16.65 3.48 11.94
CA ALA A 195 -17.10 4.86 12.05
C ALA A 195 -16.18 5.79 11.26
N LEU A 196 -16.76 6.62 10.37
CA LEU A 196 -16.01 7.67 9.67
C LEU A 196 -15.59 8.74 10.69
N LYS A 197 -14.30 8.94 10.84
CA LYS A 197 -13.69 9.91 11.77
C LYS A 197 -13.40 11.24 11.12
N ASN A 198 -12.92 11.20 9.87
CA ASN A 198 -12.53 12.39 9.16
C ASN A 198 -12.51 12.14 7.64
N ARG A 199 -12.57 13.25 6.88
CA ARG A 199 -12.28 13.30 5.46
C ARG A 199 -11.37 14.49 5.20
N ILE A 200 -10.26 14.25 4.51
CA ILE A 200 -9.28 15.30 4.15
C ILE A 200 -9.26 15.44 2.63
N ALA A 201 -9.36 16.65 2.12
CA ALA A 201 -9.43 16.94 0.69
C ALA A 201 -8.06 16.84 -0.01
N PHE A 202 -7.39 15.70 0.11
CA PHE A 202 -6.16 15.41 -0.63
C PHE A 202 -6.50 14.97 -2.05
N LEU A 203 -6.77 15.93 -2.94
CA LEU A 203 -7.29 15.66 -4.28
C LEU A 203 -6.16 15.50 -5.31
N GLY A 204 -6.31 14.50 -6.20
CA GLY A 204 -5.41 14.31 -7.33
C GLY A 204 -4.06 13.69 -6.98
N TRP A 205 -3.89 13.12 -5.78
CA TRP A 205 -2.66 12.41 -5.45
C TRP A 205 -2.60 11.07 -6.19
N LYS A 206 -1.42 10.74 -6.66
CA LYS A 206 -1.09 9.45 -7.28
C LYS A 206 -0.15 8.67 -6.37
N GLN A 207 -0.03 7.35 -6.60
CA GLN A 207 0.89 6.47 -5.88
C GLN A 207 0.73 6.58 -4.34
N VAL A 208 -0.53 6.69 -3.87
CA VAL A 208 -0.82 6.88 -2.44
C VAL A 208 -0.58 5.59 -1.67
N HIS A 209 0.29 5.64 -0.66
CA HIS A 209 0.61 4.49 0.19
C HIS A 209 1.17 4.93 1.55
N PRO A 210 1.13 4.07 2.58
CA PRO A 210 1.77 4.34 3.86
C PRO A 210 3.28 4.14 3.80
N VAL A 211 4.04 4.97 4.53
CA VAL A 211 5.47 4.79 4.80
C VAL A 211 5.72 5.08 6.27
N GLY A 212 6.01 4.06 7.06
CA GLY A 212 6.07 4.17 8.52
C GLY A 212 4.75 4.69 9.09
N LYS A 213 4.77 5.85 9.73
CA LYS A 213 3.57 6.50 10.28
C LYS A 213 2.97 7.57 9.36
N GLN A 214 3.48 7.71 8.16
CA GLN A 214 3.04 8.74 7.21
C GLN A 214 2.26 8.11 6.07
N ILE A 215 1.39 8.92 5.46
CA ILE A 215 0.74 8.63 4.20
C ILE A 215 1.39 9.56 3.17
N ILE A 216 1.88 9.00 2.11
CA ILE A 216 2.50 9.77 1.04
C ILE A 216 1.72 9.64 -0.25
N GLY A 217 1.87 10.62 -1.11
CA GLY A 217 1.36 10.62 -2.47
C GLY A 217 2.15 11.58 -3.34
N ILE A 218 1.90 11.54 -4.63
CA ILE A 218 2.57 12.41 -5.60
C ILE A 218 1.51 13.19 -6.37
N LYS A 219 1.72 14.50 -6.47
CA LYS A 219 0.92 15.39 -7.31
C LYS A 219 1.85 16.38 -8.02
N ASP A 220 1.69 16.52 -9.32
CA ASP A 220 2.45 17.50 -10.14
C ASP A 220 3.97 17.46 -9.90
N ASN A 221 4.55 16.24 -9.91
CA ASN A 221 5.96 15.97 -9.59
C ASN A 221 6.39 16.46 -8.19
N THR A 222 5.46 16.57 -7.27
CA THR A 222 5.72 16.90 -5.87
C THR A 222 5.35 15.70 -5.00
N LEU A 223 6.29 15.21 -4.21
CA LEU A 223 6.06 14.24 -3.14
C LEU A 223 5.42 14.98 -1.97
N ILE A 224 4.26 14.51 -1.57
CA ILE A 224 3.51 15.09 -0.45
C ILE A 224 3.42 14.03 0.63
N SER A 225 3.69 14.40 1.87
CA SER A 225 3.56 13.51 3.02
C SER A 225 2.65 14.12 4.09
N TYR A 226 1.78 13.28 4.62
CA TYR A 226 0.85 13.58 5.69
C TYR A 226 1.08 12.64 6.86
N THR A 227 1.22 13.19 8.06
CA THR A 227 1.26 12.41 9.30
C THR A 227 -0.12 12.46 9.94
N PRO A 228 -0.82 11.32 10.09
CA PRO A 228 -2.13 11.30 10.75
C PRO A 228 -2.12 11.98 12.11
N GLY A 229 -3.11 12.85 12.35
CA GLY A 229 -3.19 13.69 13.54
C GLY A 229 -2.56 15.08 13.40
N ASN A 230 -1.76 15.33 12.36
CA ASN A 230 -1.27 16.67 12.06
C ASN A 230 -2.25 17.43 11.17
N ILE A 231 -2.13 18.77 11.15
CA ILE A 231 -2.94 19.62 10.27
C ILE A 231 -2.22 19.79 8.92
N ASP A 232 -0.89 19.92 8.94
CA ASP A 232 -0.09 20.29 7.77
C ASP A 232 0.48 19.05 7.05
N THR A 233 0.66 19.22 5.75
CA THR A 233 1.46 18.32 4.90
C THR A 233 2.87 18.87 4.71
N LYS A 234 3.82 17.99 4.38
CA LYS A 234 5.13 18.37 3.90
C LYS A 234 5.23 18.06 2.43
N GLU A 235 5.83 18.97 1.68
CA GLU A 235 5.93 18.88 0.23
C GLU A 235 7.39 19.01 -0.21
N VAL A 236 7.82 18.12 -1.12
CA VAL A 236 9.16 18.12 -1.69
C VAL A 236 9.06 17.84 -3.18
N ARG A 237 9.60 18.74 -4.01
CA ARG A 237 9.60 18.53 -5.46
C ARG A 237 10.51 17.36 -5.85
N LEU A 238 10.01 16.46 -6.69
CA LEU A 238 10.80 15.36 -7.21
C LEU A 238 11.98 15.90 -8.04
N VAL A 239 13.14 15.30 -7.82
CA VAL A 239 14.36 15.59 -8.58
C VAL A 239 14.31 14.87 -9.95
N GLU A 240 15.06 15.33 -10.93
CA GLU A 240 15.02 14.87 -12.32
C GLU A 240 15.15 13.35 -12.46
N LYS A 241 16.02 12.71 -11.66
CA LYS A 241 16.21 11.24 -11.67
C LYS A 241 14.98 10.45 -11.22
N LEU A 242 14.02 11.09 -10.55
CA LEU A 242 12.79 10.49 -10.03
C LEU A 242 11.54 10.91 -10.83
N VAL A 243 11.68 11.49 -12.00
CA VAL A 243 10.59 11.78 -12.94
C VAL A 243 10.63 10.82 -14.12
N ASN A 244 9.55 10.76 -14.90
CA ASN A 244 9.42 9.85 -16.07
C ASN A 244 9.53 8.36 -15.69
N TYR A 245 8.66 7.94 -14.78
CA TYR A 245 8.50 6.56 -14.33
C TYR A 245 7.10 6.02 -14.68
N ASP A 246 7.00 4.70 -14.76
CA ASP A 246 5.71 4.00 -14.85
C ASP A 246 5.09 3.86 -13.44
N GLN A 247 5.93 3.55 -12.45
CA GLN A 247 5.55 3.46 -11.04
C GLN A 247 6.72 3.90 -10.14
N ILE A 248 6.42 4.59 -9.05
CA ILE A 248 7.37 4.91 -7.97
C ILE A 248 6.78 4.50 -6.62
N HIS A 249 7.61 3.97 -5.74
CA HIS A 249 7.22 3.62 -4.39
C HIS A 249 8.32 4.02 -3.40
N PHE A 250 7.99 4.93 -2.51
CA PHE A 250 8.89 5.35 -1.44
C PHE A 250 8.81 4.39 -0.25
N THR A 251 9.94 4.21 0.43
CA THR A 251 10.06 3.44 1.67
C THR A 251 10.89 4.24 2.67
N ALA A 252 10.98 3.77 3.90
CA ALA A 252 11.85 4.40 4.91
C ALA A 252 13.33 4.44 4.50
N ASN A 253 13.79 3.50 3.67
CA ASN A 253 15.20 3.35 3.28
C ASN A 253 15.55 3.98 1.92
N GLY A 254 14.57 4.50 1.18
CA GLY A 254 14.79 5.05 -0.15
C GLY A 254 13.54 4.97 -1.02
N CYS A 255 13.71 4.70 -2.31
CA CYS A 255 12.58 4.47 -3.20
C CYS A 255 12.91 3.45 -4.29
N TYR A 256 11.86 2.93 -4.88
CA TYR A 256 11.92 2.06 -6.04
C TYR A 256 11.18 2.71 -7.21
N LEU A 257 11.72 2.57 -8.41
CA LEU A 257 11.11 3.05 -9.66
C LEU A 257 10.94 1.88 -10.62
N LEU A 258 9.79 1.80 -11.26
CA LEU A 258 9.60 1.01 -12.47
C LEU A 258 9.72 1.97 -13.67
N LYS A 259 10.58 1.64 -14.58
CA LYS A 259 10.78 2.37 -15.82
C LYS A 259 11.21 1.40 -16.93
N GLU A 260 10.50 1.45 -18.07
CA GLU A 260 10.81 0.63 -19.23
C GLU A 260 10.96 -0.87 -18.89
N GLY A 261 10.11 -1.38 -18.00
CA GLY A 261 10.10 -2.78 -17.58
C GLY A 261 11.19 -3.19 -16.59
N SER A 262 12.04 -2.28 -16.16
CA SER A 262 13.10 -2.54 -15.18
C SER A 262 12.80 -1.85 -13.85
N ILE A 263 13.19 -2.47 -12.73
CA ILE A 263 13.00 -1.93 -11.38
C ILE A 263 14.34 -1.39 -10.87
N TYR A 264 14.36 -0.11 -10.52
CA TYR A 264 15.52 0.61 -10.01
C TYR A 264 15.34 0.87 -8.51
N LYS A 265 16.35 0.48 -7.71
CA LYS A 265 16.40 0.76 -6.27
C LYS A 265 17.32 1.94 -6.00
N TYR A 266 16.80 2.94 -5.31
CA TYR A 266 17.55 4.10 -4.82
C TYR A 266 17.57 4.05 -3.29
N ASP A 267 18.75 4.13 -2.71
CA ASP A 267 18.95 4.19 -1.27
C ASP A 267 19.42 5.60 -0.85
N TRP A 268 19.07 6.02 0.36
CA TRP A 268 19.61 7.24 0.94
C TRP A 268 21.12 7.10 1.14
N LYS A 269 21.88 8.13 0.75
CA LYS A 269 23.30 8.19 1.06
C LYS A 269 23.47 8.21 2.59
N LYS A 270 24.34 7.35 3.05
CA LYS A 270 24.71 7.29 4.48
C LYS A 270 25.61 8.45 4.86
#